data_8570c1c3d25ce4f0ae664f773b60bb42
#
_entry.id   8570c1c3d25ce4f0ae664f773b60bb42
#
_cell.length_a   1.000
_cell.length_b   1.000
_cell.length_c   1.000
_cell.angle_alpha   90.00
_cell.angle_beta   90.00
_cell.angle_gamma   90.00
#
_symmetry.space_group_name_H-M   'P 1'
#
loop_
_entity.id
_entity.type
_entity.pdbx_description
1 polymer ?
#
loop_
_entity_poly.entity_id
_entity_poly.type
_entity_poly.pdbx_seq_one_letter_code
_entity_poly.pdbx_strand_id
1 'polypeptide(L)'
;MAKLTFKNLSDGISLALSRAYPKANVFCKKALQQVSPGDFNVVPVSIIPLEKLNTLAKYKVLFDIIYFPHEGDECDDCLRVATDLPLILETIETPGGAKVHCINDITINIVDEVLHCSATYQYVVFAKRVPAMVDENGDPITDENGNPIVDEDGDPVVDEEAERDMNPDKMYYLENSDKGVVKI
;
A
#
# COMPACT_ATOMS: atom_id res chain seq x y z
N MET A 1 -5.55 -14.55 5.69
CA MET A 1 -5.48 -13.48 4.65
C MET A 1 -4.12 -12.81 4.70
N ALA A 2 -3.49 -12.53 3.56
CA ALA A 2 -2.20 -11.84 3.53
C ALA A 2 -2.39 -10.38 4.00
N LYS A 3 -1.57 -9.95 4.96
CA LYS A 3 -1.57 -8.57 5.45
C LYS A 3 -1.17 -7.63 4.31
N LEU A 4 -2.02 -6.66 3.97
CA LEU A 4 -1.70 -5.64 2.99
C LEU A 4 -0.54 -4.77 3.51
N THR A 5 0.50 -4.62 2.70
CA THR A 5 1.70 -3.84 3.04
C THR A 5 1.98 -2.80 1.96
N PHE A 6 2.85 -1.83 2.24
CA PHE A 6 3.32 -0.86 1.24
C PHE A 6 3.95 -1.56 0.03
N LYS A 7 4.64 -2.69 0.28
CA LYS A 7 5.20 -3.52 -0.78
C LYS A 7 4.11 -4.08 -1.70
N ASN A 8 2.99 -4.54 -1.15
CA ASN A 8 1.88 -5.06 -1.95
C ASN A 8 1.29 -4.00 -2.90
N LEU A 9 1.26 -2.71 -2.50
CA LEU A 9 0.84 -1.63 -3.38
C LEU A 9 1.82 -1.44 -4.53
N SER A 10 3.12 -1.36 -4.24
CA SER A 10 4.17 -1.27 -5.26
C SER A 10 4.13 -2.45 -6.23
N ASP A 11 3.98 -3.68 -5.70
CA ASP A 11 3.84 -4.89 -6.51
C ASP A 11 2.56 -4.86 -7.36
N GLY A 12 1.45 -4.32 -6.83
CA GLY A 12 0.19 -4.14 -7.56
C GLY A 12 0.31 -3.16 -8.73
N ILE A 13 0.97 -2.02 -8.52
CA ILE A 13 1.29 -1.05 -9.58
C ILE A 13 2.15 -1.73 -10.65
N SER A 14 3.21 -2.43 -10.24
CA SER A 14 4.11 -3.13 -11.16
C SER A 14 3.39 -4.20 -11.98
N LEU A 15 2.47 -4.93 -11.35
CA LEU A 15 1.64 -5.93 -12.04
C LEU A 15 0.71 -5.29 -13.07
N ALA A 16 0.07 -4.16 -12.73
CA ALA A 16 -0.80 -3.43 -13.65
C ALA A 16 -0.02 -2.92 -14.87
N LEU A 17 1.15 -2.33 -14.65
CA LEU A 17 2.04 -1.85 -15.72
C LEU A 17 2.55 -3.00 -16.59
N SER A 18 3.00 -4.12 -16.00
CA SER A 18 3.50 -5.28 -16.76
C SER A 18 2.40 -5.95 -17.59
N ARG A 19 1.14 -5.90 -17.16
CA ARG A 19 -0.01 -6.38 -17.95
C ARG A 19 -0.29 -5.48 -19.15
N ALA A 20 -0.20 -4.15 -18.95
CA ALA A 20 -0.46 -3.18 -20.02
C ALA A 20 0.73 -3.06 -21.00
N TYR A 21 1.94 -3.16 -20.49
CA TYR A 21 3.19 -3.03 -21.26
C TYR A 21 4.08 -4.27 -21.09
N PRO A 22 3.72 -5.40 -21.76
CA PRO A 22 4.41 -6.69 -21.52
C PRO A 22 5.86 -6.74 -22.03
N LYS A 23 6.30 -5.75 -22.80
CA LYS A 23 7.68 -5.62 -23.29
C LYS A 23 8.56 -4.74 -22.41
N ALA A 24 7.95 -3.93 -21.51
CA ALA A 24 8.64 -3.03 -20.63
C ALA A 24 9.09 -3.77 -19.35
N ASN A 25 10.26 -3.42 -18.85
CA ASN A 25 10.65 -3.82 -17.51
C ASN A 25 10.08 -2.80 -16.49
N VAL A 26 9.62 -3.31 -15.36
CA VAL A 26 9.12 -2.46 -14.27
C VAL A 26 10.00 -2.64 -13.06
N PHE A 27 10.68 -1.58 -12.67
CA PHE A 27 11.58 -1.56 -11.54
C PHE A 27 10.92 -0.91 -10.31
N CYS A 28 11.19 -1.44 -9.13
CA CYS A 28 10.77 -0.87 -7.84
C CYS A 28 11.98 -0.39 -7.02
N LYS A 29 13.07 -0.03 -7.65
CA LYS A 29 14.32 0.36 -7.00
C LYS A 29 14.86 1.67 -7.56
N LYS A 30 15.50 2.43 -6.69
CA LYS A 30 16.09 3.74 -6.99
C LYS A 30 17.30 3.73 -7.95
N ALA A 31 17.71 2.58 -8.46
CA ALA A 31 18.91 2.46 -9.31
C ALA A 31 18.58 2.78 -10.78
N LEU A 32 18.66 4.03 -11.15
CA LEU A 32 18.49 4.54 -12.52
C LEU A 32 19.56 4.01 -13.51
N GLN A 33 20.59 3.31 -13.03
CA GLN A 33 21.73 2.90 -13.86
C GLN A 33 21.46 1.72 -14.81
N GLN A 34 20.28 1.11 -14.77
CA GLN A 34 19.94 -0.06 -15.57
C GLN A 34 18.59 0.09 -16.31
N VAL A 35 18.07 1.31 -16.40
CA VAL A 35 16.79 1.56 -17.05
C VAL A 35 17.04 1.75 -18.55
N SER A 36 16.32 1.02 -19.36
CA SER A 36 16.35 1.13 -20.82
C SER A 36 15.15 1.95 -21.32
N PRO A 37 15.23 2.53 -22.54
CA PRO A 37 14.06 3.13 -23.16
C PRO A 37 12.86 2.19 -23.23
N GLY A 38 11.69 2.69 -22.88
CA GLY A 38 10.45 1.92 -22.77
C GLY A 38 10.17 1.31 -21.39
N ASP A 39 11.09 1.43 -20.43
CA ASP A 39 10.96 0.87 -19.09
C ASP A 39 10.26 1.80 -18.10
N PHE A 40 9.76 1.24 -17.00
CA PHE A 40 9.13 1.98 -15.90
C PHE A 40 9.93 1.83 -14.61
N ASN A 41 9.92 2.88 -13.79
CA ASN A 41 10.41 2.83 -12.42
C ASN A 41 9.31 3.32 -11.45
N VAL A 42 8.95 2.49 -10.47
CA VAL A 42 7.92 2.79 -9.46
C VAL A 42 8.59 3.18 -8.15
N VAL A 43 8.45 4.43 -7.76
CA VAL A 43 9.12 5.00 -6.59
C VAL A 43 8.10 5.44 -5.55
N PRO A 44 8.10 4.91 -4.33
CA PRO A 44 7.31 5.47 -3.24
C PRO A 44 7.91 6.82 -2.83
N VAL A 45 7.11 7.89 -2.90
CA VAL A 45 7.54 9.26 -2.58
C VAL A 45 7.24 9.60 -1.13
N SER A 46 6.03 9.29 -0.68
CA SER A 46 5.63 9.58 0.70
C SER A 46 4.65 8.56 1.25
N ILE A 47 4.73 8.31 2.55
CA ILE A 47 3.81 7.47 3.32
C ILE A 47 3.31 8.32 4.47
N ILE A 48 2.03 8.66 4.45
CA ILE A 48 1.42 9.57 5.42
C ILE A 48 0.41 8.78 6.23
N PRO A 49 0.60 8.63 7.55
CA PRO A 49 -0.45 8.12 8.43
C PRO A 49 -1.55 9.17 8.52
N LEU A 50 -2.79 8.77 8.25
CA LEU A 50 -3.95 9.67 8.32
C LEU A 50 -4.66 9.56 9.66
N GLU A 51 -4.99 8.34 10.04
CA GLU A 51 -5.76 8.04 11.25
C GLU A 51 -5.22 6.78 11.91
N LYS A 52 -5.26 6.76 13.23
CA LYS A 52 -4.98 5.58 14.04
C LYS A 52 -6.08 5.44 15.07
N LEU A 53 -7.00 4.53 14.82
CA LEU A 53 -8.10 4.19 15.71
C LEU A 53 -7.86 2.79 16.26
N ASN A 54 -7.53 2.71 17.54
CA ASN A 54 -7.33 1.43 18.25
C ASN A 54 -6.54 0.39 17.42
N THR A 55 -7.26 -0.49 16.71
CA THR A 55 -6.73 -1.58 15.89
C THR A 55 -6.63 -1.24 14.41
N LEU A 56 -7.07 -0.04 13.99
CA LEU A 56 -7.07 0.40 12.61
C LEU A 56 -6.05 1.52 12.41
N ALA A 57 -5.21 1.38 11.41
CA ALA A 57 -4.33 2.44 10.95
C ALA A 57 -4.57 2.69 9.46
N LYS A 58 -4.93 3.92 9.12
CA LYS A 58 -5.19 4.38 7.76
C LYS A 58 -3.97 5.11 7.22
N TYR A 59 -3.52 4.76 6.03
CA TYR A 59 -2.36 5.34 5.39
C TYR A 59 -2.70 5.87 4.01
N LYS A 60 -2.05 6.97 3.65
CA LYS A 60 -2.01 7.52 2.30
C LYS A 60 -0.60 7.36 1.76
N VAL A 61 -0.45 6.78 0.56
CA VAL A 61 0.84 6.54 -0.08
C VAL A 61 0.86 7.19 -1.44
N LEU A 62 1.82 8.06 -1.67
CA LEU A 62 2.09 8.66 -2.97
C LEU A 62 3.21 7.88 -3.66
N PHE A 63 2.95 7.47 -4.89
CA PHE A 63 3.93 6.89 -5.80
C PHE A 63 4.22 7.85 -6.95
N ASP A 64 5.46 7.87 -7.38
CA ASP A 64 5.91 8.43 -8.66
C ASP A 64 6.24 7.27 -9.59
N ILE A 65 5.53 7.18 -10.68
CA ILE A 65 5.73 6.20 -11.74
C ILE A 65 6.45 6.93 -12.87
N ILE A 66 7.71 6.58 -13.09
CA ILE A 66 8.59 7.21 -14.04
C ILE A 66 8.67 6.33 -15.28
N TYR A 67 8.36 6.90 -16.45
CA TYR A 67 8.53 6.23 -17.74
C TYR A 67 9.66 6.86 -18.53
N PHE A 68 10.54 6.02 -19.07
CA PHE A 68 11.69 6.42 -19.88
C PHE A 68 11.36 6.18 -21.36
N PRO A 69 11.13 7.23 -22.15
CA PRO A 69 10.70 7.07 -23.54
C PRO A 69 11.79 6.53 -24.44
N HIS A 70 11.40 6.10 -25.63
CA HIS A 70 12.33 5.68 -26.66
C HIS A 70 13.02 6.89 -27.29
N GLU A 71 14.31 6.74 -27.61
CA GLU A 71 15.10 7.79 -28.26
C GLU A 71 14.54 8.14 -29.64
N GLY A 72 14.46 9.44 -29.91
CA GLY A 72 14.05 10.00 -31.20
C GLY A 72 12.55 10.27 -31.36
N ASP A 73 11.72 9.86 -30.38
CA ASP A 73 10.27 10.11 -30.38
C ASP A 73 9.74 10.38 -28.97
N GLU A 74 10.57 10.99 -28.13
CA GLU A 74 10.36 11.10 -26.67
C GLU A 74 9.02 11.75 -26.33
N CYS A 75 8.66 12.82 -27.05
CA CYS A 75 7.44 13.57 -26.78
C CYS A 75 6.18 12.75 -27.11
N ASP A 76 6.12 12.16 -28.29
CA ASP A 76 4.94 11.40 -28.74
C ASP A 76 4.79 10.11 -27.96
N ASP A 77 5.92 9.46 -27.60
CA ASP A 77 5.93 8.26 -26.77
C ASP A 77 5.43 8.57 -25.35
N CYS A 78 5.90 9.65 -24.74
CA CYS A 78 5.39 10.11 -23.45
C CYS A 78 3.90 10.45 -23.50
N LEU A 79 3.41 11.15 -24.52
CA LEU A 79 2.00 11.52 -24.65
C LEU A 79 1.10 10.28 -24.80
N ARG A 80 1.55 9.28 -25.55
CA ARG A 80 0.83 8.00 -25.69
C ARG A 80 0.70 7.30 -24.34
N VAL A 81 1.80 7.16 -23.61
CA VAL A 81 1.81 6.51 -22.29
C VAL A 81 1.02 7.34 -21.27
N ALA A 82 1.11 8.67 -21.33
CA ALA A 82 0.34 9.58 -20.48
C ALA A 82 -1.19 9.39 -20.61
N THR A 83 -1.66 9.02 -21.81
CA THR A 83 -3.08 8.76 -22.05
C THR A 83 -3.56 7.49 -21.39
N ASP A 84 -2.70 6.46 -21.35
CA ASP A 84 -3.07 5.14 -20.85
C ASP A 84 -2.93 5.02 -19.32
N LEU A 85 -1.92 5.66 -18.73
CA LEU A 85 -1.59 5.51 -17.30
C LEU A 85 -2.75 5.78 -16.34
N PRO A 86 -3.58 6.83 -16.51
CA PRO A 86 -4.70 7.08 -15.62
C PRO A 86 -5.69 5.90 -15.57
N LEU A 87 -5.97 5.28 -16.73
CA LEU A 87 -6.88 4.14 -16.83
C LEU A 87 -6.29 2.87 -16.18
N ILE A 88 -4.98 2.66 -16.34
CA ILE A 88 -4.26 1.50 -15.79
C ILE A 88 -4.15 1.60 -14.27
N LEU A 89 -3.91 2.81 -13.75
CA LEU A 89 -3.60 3.06 -12.35
C LEU A 89 -4.81 3.46 -11.50
N GLU A 90 -5.97 3.69 -12.09
CA GLU A 90 -7.19 4.00 -11.35
C GLU A 90 -7.50 2.93 -10.29
N THR A 91 -7.36 1.66 -10.66
CA THR A 91 -7.57 0.52 -9.76
C THR A 91 -6.47 -0.51 -9.96
N ILE A 92 -5.69 -0.74 -8.93
CA ILE A 92 -4.65 -1.77 -8.93
C ILE A 92 -5.11 -3.00 -8.14
N GLU A 93 -4.65 -4.17 -8.58
CA GLU A 93 -4.84 -5.44 -7.88
C GLU A 93 -3.52 -5.86 -7.24
N THR A 94 -3.52 -6.03 -5.93
CA THR A 94 -2.34 -6.50 -5.21
C THR A 94 -2.12 -8.01 -5.41
N PRO A 95 -0.91 -8.54 -5.17
CA PRO A 95 -0.65 -9.99 -5.26
C PRO A 95 -1.56 -10.86 -4.40
N GLY A 96 -2.16 -10.28 -3.35
CA GLY A 96 -3.15 -10.96 -2.50
C GLY A 96 -4.59 -10.87 -3.00
N GLY A 97 -4.83 -10.33 -4.22
CA GLY A 97 -6.16 -10.19 -4.82
C GLY A 97 -6.98 -8.99 -4.32
N ALA A 98 -6.43 -8.18 -3.41
CA ALA A 98 -7.12 -6.97 -2.95
C ALA A 98 -7.05 -5.88 -4.02
N LYS A 99 -8.20 -5.27 -4.32
CA LYS A 99 -8.29 -4.12 -5.23
C LYS A 99 -8.15 -2.83 -4.44
N VAL A 100 -7.29 -1.93 -4.91
CA VAL A 100 -7.05 -0.64 -4.29
C VAL A 100 -7.21 0.45 -5.34
N HIS A 101 -8.06 1.44 -5.02
CA HIS A 101 -8.35 2.55 -5.92
C HIS A 101 -7.43 3.74 -5.65
N CYS A 102 -7.08 4.46 -6.71
CA CYS A 102 -6.43 5.75 -6.60
C CYS A 102 -7.42 6.76 -6.01
N ILE A 103 -6.99 7.51 -4.98
CA ILE A 103 -7.91 8.41 -4.24
C ILE A 103 -7.92 9.85 -4.75
N ASN A 104 -6.91 10.25 -5.51
CA ASN A 104 -6.80 11.60 -6.07
C ASN A 104 -6.66 11.50 -7.57
N ASP A 105 -6.82 12.64 -8.23
CA ASP A 105 -6.48 12.75 -9.65
C ASP A 105 -5.03 12.35 -9.88
N ILE A 106 -4.82 11.53 -10.89
CA ILE A 106 -3.49 11.16 -11.33
C ILE A 106 -2.89 12.37 -12.04
N THR A 107 -1.73 12.80 -11.57
CA THR A 107 -1.05 13.97 -12.14
C THR A 107 0.12 13.48 -13.00
N ILE A 108 0.20 13.99 -14.22
CA ILE A 108 1.23 13.64 -15.18
C ILE A 108 2.03 14.88 -15.54
N ASN A 109 3.36 14.77 -15.45
CA ASN A 109 4.29 15.81 -15.85
C ASN A 109 5.39 15.19 -16.73
N ILE A 110 5.84 15.93 -17.74
CA ILE A 110 7.01 15.56 -18.53
C ILE A 110 8.12 16.55 -18.17
N VAL A 111 9.21 16.02 -17.62
CA VAL A 111 10.37 16.80 -17.17
C VAL A 111 11.62 16.16 -17.73
N ASP A 112 12.45 16.93 -18.40
CA ASP A 112 13.69 16.46 -19.02
C ASP A 112 13.47 15.22 -19.91
N GLU A 113 12.39 15.28 -20.74
CA GLU A 113 12.01 14.20 -21.67
C GLU A 113 11.57 12.90 -21.00
N VAL A 114 11.41 12.89 -19.68
CA VAL A 114 10.94 11.74 -18.88
C VAL A 114 9.53 12.02 -18.36
N LEU A 115 8.66 11.03 -18.43
CA LEU A 115 7.32 11.15 -17.92
C LEU A 115 7.27 10.73 -16.44
N HIS A 116 6.69 11.60 -15.64
CA HIS A 116 6.38 11.38 -14.22
C HIS A 116 4.88 11.32 -14.02
N CYS A 117 4.40 10.23 -13.46
CA CYS A 117 3.00 10.01 -13.16
C CYS A 117 2.84 9.81 -11.65
N SER A 118 2.21 10.78 -10.99
CA SER A 118 1.95 10.73 -9.55
C SER A 118 0.59 10.11 -9.27
N ALA A 119 0.57 8.99 -8.56
CA ALA A 119 -0.64 8.28 -8.16
C ALA A 119 -0.67 8.09 -6.63
N THR A 120 -1.83 8.36 -6.02
CA THR A 120 -2.00 8.26 -4.58
C THR A 120 -3.00 7.18 -4.22
N TYR A 121 -2.59 6.26 -3.36
CA TYR A 121 -3.44 5.20 -2.85
C TYR A 121 -3.65 5.32 -1.35
N GLN A 122 -4.83 4.92 -0.91
CA GLN A 122 -5.16 4.87 0.50
C GLN A 122 -5.52 3.44 0.87
N TYR A 123 -5.06 2.99 2.01
CA TYR A 123 -5.42 1.69 2.52
C TYR A 123 -5.45 1.66 4.05
N VAL A 124 -6.13 0.66 4.57
CA VAL A 124 -6.29 0.44 6.00
C VAL A 124 -5.52 -0.82 6.38
N VAL A 125 -4.75 -0.71 7.44
CA VAL A 125 -4.08 -1.85 8.07
C VAL A 125 -4.74 -2.08 9.42
N PHE A 126 -5.13 -3.32 9.66
CA PHE A 126 -5.48 -3.76 10.99
C PHE A 126 -4.19 -4.00 11.78
N ALA A 127 -3.90 -3.12 12.73
CA ALA A 127 -2.85 -3.38 13.69
C ALA A 127 -3.40 -4.43 14.67
N LYS A 128 -2.84 -5.63 14.73
CA LYS A 128 -3.07 -6.50 15.87
C LYS A 128 -2.69 -5.70 17.11
N ARG A 129 -3.66 -5.26 17.91
CA ARG A 129 -3.34 -5.02 19.30
C ARG A 129 -3.21 -6.42 19.88
N VAL A 130 -2.05 -6.71 20.35
CA VAL A 130 -1.89 -7.80 21.31
C VAL A 130 -2.71 -7.36 22.50
N PRO A 131 -3.83 -7.99 22.83
CA PRO A 131 -4.58 -7.61 24.02
C PRO A 131 -3.62 -7.80 25.19
N ALA A 132 -3.40 -6.75 25.97
CA ALA A 132 -2.73 -6.92 27.24
C ALA A 132 -3.54 -7.97 28.01
N MET A 133 -2.87 -8.93 28.65
CA MET A 133 -3.56 -9.83 29.57
C MET A 133 -4.33 -8.98 30.57
N VAL A 134 -5.61 -9.24 30.68
CA VAL A 134 -6.46 -8.57 31.68
C VAL A 134 -6.81 -9.59 32.76
N ASP A 135 -6.95 -9.10 33.96
CA ASP A 135 -7.44 -9.92 35.09
C ASP A 135 -8.95 -10.19 34.94
N GLU A 136 -9.51 -10.93 35.89
CA GLU A 136 -10.93 -11.25 35.92
C GLU A 136 -11.88 -10.05 36.03
N ASN A 137 -11.34 -8.84 36.31
CA ASN A 137 -12.08 -7.59 36.37
C ASN A 137 -11.95 -6.77 35.09
N GLY A 138 -11.11 -7.20 34.12
CA GLY A 138 -10.83 -6.51 32.88
C GLY A 138 -9.70 -5.49 32.97
N ASP A 139 -8.95 -5.45 34.07
CA ASP A 139 -7.81 -4.57 34.25
C ASP A 139 -6.53 -5.18 33.66
N PRO A 140 -5.64 -4.38 33.04
CA PRO A 140 -4.39 -4.89 32.46
C PRO A 140 -3.51 -5.52 33.56
N ILE A 141 -3.05 -6.77 33.35
CA ILE A 141 -2.07 -7.39 34.22
C ILE A 141 -0.71 -6.71 33.99
N THR A 142 -0.21 -6.07 35.02
CA THR A 142 1.07 -5.35 35.01
C THR A 142 2.02 -5.93 36.06
N ASP A 143 3.32 -5.68 35.86
CA ASP A 143 4.32 -5.95 36.89
C ASP A 143 4.16 -4.97 38.09
N GLU A 144 4.95 -5.19 39.12
CA GLU A 144 4.95 -4.36 40.33
C GLU A 144 5.34 -2.87 40.08
N ASN A 145 5.84 -2.53 38.88
CA ASN A 145 6.18 -1.17 38.44
C ASN A 145 5.10 -0.58 37.53
N GLY A 146 4.02 -1.30 37.25
CA GLY A 146 2.94 -0.88 36.36
C GLY A 146 3.21 -1.06 34.88
N ASN A 147 4.24 -1.84 34.49
CA ASN A 147 4.52 -2.15 33.09
C ASN A 147 3.78 -3.41 32.66
N PRO A 148 3.36 -3.54 31.39
CA PRO A 148 2.80 -4.78 30.86
C PRO A 148 3.78 -5.94 31.04
N ILE A 149 3.27 -7.12 31.45
CA ILE A 149 4.10 -8.33 31.53
C ILE A 149 4.49 -8.75 30.11
N VAL A 150 5.79 -8.96 29.89
CA VAL A 150 6.37 -9.39 28.60
C VAL A 150 6.98 -10.78 28.75
N ASP A 151 7.05 -11.54 27.64
CA ASP A 151 7.73 -12.82 27.59
C ASP A 151 9.26 -12.70 27.53
N GLU A 152 9.98 -13.81 27.35
CA GLU A 152 11.44 -13.85 27.29
C GLU A 152 12.01 -13.09 26.09
N ASP A 153 11.22 -12.86 25.03
CA ASP A 153 11.59 -12.15 23.81
C ASP A 153 11.22 -10.65 23.89
N GLY A 154 10.56 -10.21 24.99
CA GLY A 154 10.15 -8.83 25.20
C GLY A 154 8.78 -8.50 24.57
N ASP A 155 8.06 -9.51 24.07
CA ASP A 155 6.73 -9.34 23.55
C ASP A 155 5.69 -9.44 24.69
N PRO A 156 4.60 -8.64 24.64
CA PRO A 156 3.54 -8.71 25.65
C PRO A 156 2.95 -10.12 25.71
N VAL A 157 2.86 -10.71 26.89
CA VAL A 157 2.19 -12.01 27.08
C VAL A 157 0.73 -11.86 26.71
N VAL A 158 0.28 -12.67 25.75
CA VAL A 158 -1.08 -12.64 25.22
C VAL A 158 -1.87 -13.84 25.73
N ASP A 159 -3.14 -13.61 25.99
CA ASP A 159 -4.07 -14.70 26.23
C ASP A 159 -4.40 -15.38 24.88
N GLU A 160 -3.93 -16.61 24.70
CA GLU A 160 -4.20 -17.41 23.49
C GLU A 160 -5.71 -17.71 23.29
N GLU A 161 -6.53 -17.67 24.33
CA GLU A 161 -7.98 -17.82 24.20
C GLU A 161 -8.63 -16.57 23.60
N ALA A 162 -8.14 -15.38 23.93
CA ALA A 162 -8.61 -14.12 23.33
C ALA A 162 -8.24 -14.00 21.84
N GLU A 163 -7.16 -14.65 21.40
CA GLU A 163 -6.79 -14.72 19.96
C GLU A 163 -7.79 -15.56 19.14
N ARG A 164 -8.42 -16.57 19.72
CA ARG A 164 -9.36 -17.46 19.02
C ARG A 164 -10.72 -16.79 18.74
N ASP A 165 -11.11 -15.81 19.54
CA ASP A 165 -12.37 -15.08 19.36
C ASP A 165 -12.27 -13.93 18.32
N MET A 166 -11.06 -13.58 17.90
CA MET A 166 -10.85 -12.68 16.77
C MET A 166 -11.04 -13.44 15.45
N ASN A 167 -12.28 -13.67 15.08
CA ASN A 167 -12.64 -14.31 13.81
C ASN A 167 -12.07 -13.53 12.62
N PRO A 168 -11.09 -14.08 11.87
CA PRO A 168 -10.48 -13.43 10.73
C PRO A 168 -11.47 -13.17 9.57
N ASP A 169 -12.65 -13.79 9.60
CA ASP A 169 -13.69 -13.65 8.58
C ASP A 169 -14.52 -12.35 8.72
N LYS A 170 -14.27 -11.55 9.76
CA LYS A 170 -14.89 -10.24 9.96
C LYS A 170 -13.99 -9.08 9.52
N MET A 171 -13.20 -9.24 8.48
CA MET A 171 -12.42 -8.13 7.93
C MET A 171 -13.32 -7.22 7.07
N TYR A 172 -13.33 -5.93 7.43
CA TYR A 172 -14.02 -4.88 6.70
C TYR A 172 -13.04 -4.15 5.80
N TYR A 173 -13.37 -3.99 4.54
CA TYR A 173 -12.65 -3.12 3.61
C TYR A 173 -13.37 -1.77 3.54
N LEU A 174 -12.61 -0.69 3.66
CA LEU A 174 -13.11 0.63 3.33
C LEU A 174 -12.91 0.84 1.83
N GLU A 175 -13.99 0.80 1.06
CA GLU A 175 -13.96 1.32 -0.29
C GLU A 175 -13.91 2.85 -0.26
N ASN A 176 -13.21 3.40 -1.23
CA ASN A 176 -12.98 4.83 -1.40
C ASN A 176 -14.22 5.54 -1.95
N SER A 177 -15.31 5.42 -1.27
CA SER A 177 -16.47 6.26 -1.49
C SER A 177 -16.80 6.94 -0.18
N ASP A 178 -17.21 8.18 -0.22
CA ASP A 178 -17.78 8.93 0.91
C ASP A 178 -18.99 8.25 1.57
N LYS A 179 -19.21 6.98 1.25
CA LYS A 179 -20.34 6.18 1.67
C LYS A 179 -19.90 4.81 2.17
N GLY A 180 -19.43 4.76 3.39
CA GLY A 180 -19.65 3.59 4.22
C GLY A 180 -18.70 2.39 4.06
N VAL A 181 -18.64 1.70 5.15
CA VAL A 181 -18.00 0.39 5.34
C VAL A 181 -18.77 -0.68 4.58
N VAL A 182 -18.14 -1.36 3.64
CA VAL A 182 -18.72 -2.54 3.01
C VAL A 182 -18.30 -3.78 3.81
N LYS A 183 -19.29 -4.53 4.26
CA LYS A 183 -19.14 -5.80 4.93
C LYS A 183 -19.02 -6.89 3.85
N ILE A 184 -17.93 -7.62 3.84
CA ILE A 184 -17.79 -8.83 3.04
C ILE A 184 -18.08 -10.04 3.91
#